data_7b93a254923905eea0277517d1a8619c
#
_entry.id   7b93a254923905eea0277517d1a8619c
#
_cell.length_a   1.000
_cell.length_b   1.000
_cell.length_c   1.000
_cell.angle_alpha   90.00
_cell.angle_beta   90.00
_cell.angle_gamma   90.00
#
_symmetry.space_group_name_H-M   'P 1'
#
loop_
_entity.id
_entity.type
_entity.pdbx_description
1 polymer ?
#
loop_
_entity_poly.entity_id
_entity_poly.type
_entity_poly.pdbx_seq_one_letter_code
_entity_poly.pdbx_strand_id
1 'polypeptide(L)'
;QLAAEVGKGFAILLGFVGLFVNIFLLALAFFIYMGASSESQQTVMKAAFEDVAVRDIMTPGTRLDTVESTTTVAGLLDRMLAERHTGYPVLRDGQLVGMVTLDDARDVDIVERDALLVEDVMSTDVTVTHPDTPAMEALETLQRHDIGRLPVVADADLVGLVSRSDLMRAFSIINTDAATTQRGSVFSR
;
A
#
# COMPACT_ATOMS: atom_id res chain seq x y z
N GLN A 1 19.50 12.98 -8.51
CA GLN A 1 19.51 13.86 -7.32
C GLN A 1 20.05 15.27 -7.64
N LEU A 2 21.15 15.41 -8.39
CA LEU A 2 21.72 16.73 -8.76
C LEU A 2 20.71 17.62 -9.53
N ALA A 3 19.93 17.06 -10.44
CA ALA A 3 18.96 17.84 -11.22
C ALA A 3 17.83 18.44 -10.35
N ALA A 4 17.34 17.69 -9.36
CA ALA A 4 16.30 18.17 -8.43
C ALA A 4 16.83 19.27 -7.50
N GLU A 5 18.06 19.15 -7.01
CA GLU A 5 18.71 20.18 -6.19
C GLU A 5 18.97 21.48 -6.98
N VAL A 6 19.43 21.35 -8.22
CA VAL A 6 19.59 22.48 -9.14
C VAL A 6 18.23 23.14 -9.43
N GLY A 7 17.17 22.32 -9.66
CA GLY A 7 15.80 22.81 -9.89
C GLY A 7 15.24 23.60 -8.69
N LYS A 8 15.45 23.10 -7.46
CA LYS A 8 15.07 23.83 -6.23
C LYS A 8 15.84 25.14 -6.07
N GLY A 9 17.15 25.12 -6.30
CA GLY A 9 17.99 26.31 -6.23
C GLY A 9 17.54 27.39 -7.25
N PHE A 10 17.23 26.97 -8.47
CA PHE A 10 16.72 27.85 -9.51
C PHE A 10 15.32 28.40 -9.16
N ALA A 11 14.43 27.57 -8.59
CA ALA A 11 13.11 28.01 -8.16
C ALA A 11 13.17 29.07 -7.05
N ILE A 12 14.11 28.90 -6.08
CA ILE A 12 14.31 29.88 -4.99
C ILE A 12 14.80 31.21 -5.56
N LEU A 13 15.78 31.17 -6.47
CA LEU A 13 16.32 32.36 -7.11
C LEU A 13 15.25 33.08 -7.95
N LEU A 14 14.45 32.34 -8.71
CA LEU A 14 13.35 32.88 -9.49
C LEU A 14 12.24 33.48 -8.60
N GLY A 15 11.96 32.83 -7.47
CA GLY A 15 11.03 33.34 -6.46
C GLY A 15 11.46 34.65 -5.84
N PHE A 16 12.77 34.76 -5.54
CA PHE A 16 13.33 36.00 -5.00
C PHE A 16 13.24 37.17 -6.01
N VAL A 17 13.57 36.91 -7.27
CA VAL A 17 13.41 37.89 -8.34
C VAL A 17 11.94 38.23 -8.57
N GLY A 18 11.06 37.21 -8.54
CA GLY A 18 9.61 37.38 -8.72
C GLY A 18 8.96 38.28 -7.67
N LEU A 19 9.46 38.26 -6.45
CA LEU A 19 8.95 39.10 -5.36
C LEU A 19 9.05 40.60 -5.67
N PHE A 20 10.06 41.02 -6.45
CA PHE A 20 10.34 42.42 -6.77
C PHE A 20 9.89 42.83 -8.18
N VAL A 21 9.73 41.86 -9.10
CA VAL A 21 9.49 42.14 -10.51
C VAL A 21 8.08 41.79 -10.95
N ASN A 22 7.59 40.60 -10.61
CA ASN A 22 6.28 40.15 -11.09
C ASN A 22 5.75 38.93 -10.31
N ILE A 23 4.50 39.02 -9.86
CA ILE A 23 3.83 37.95 -9.11
C ILE A 23 3.69 36.64 -9.91
N PHE A 24 3.65 36.69 -11.23
CA PHE A 24 3.63 35.51 -12.09
C PHE A 24 4.92 34.71 -12.01
N LEU A 25 6.08 35.36 -11.82
CA LEU A 25 7.36 34.69 -11.60
C LEU A 25 7.39 33.96 -10.24
N LEU A 26 6.72 34.53 -9.22
CA LEU A 26 6.55 33.88 -7.93
C LEU A 26 5.72 32.60 -8.02
N ALA A 27 4.59 32.66 -8.76
CA ALA A 27 3.74 31.51 -8.99
C ALA A 27 4.50 30.42 -9.79
N LEU A 28 5.24 30.80 -10.82
CA LEU A 28 6.07 29.87 -11.61
C LEU A 28 7.16 29.22 -10.74
N ALA A 29 7.85 29.99 -9.91
CA ALA A 29 8.85 29.48 -8.96
C ALA A 29 8.25 28.43 -7.99
N PHE A 30 7.04 28.69 -7.47
CA PHE A 30 6.31 27.75 -6.63
C PHE A 30 5.98 26.45 -7.34
N PHE A 31 5.52 26.51 -8.59
CA PHE A 31 5.25 25.32 -9.40
C PHE A 31 6.51 24.50 -9.70
N ILE A 32 7.62 25.16 -10.04
CA ILE A 32 8.90 24.50 -10.28
C ILE A 32 9.40 23.83 -8.98
N TYR A 33 9.28 24.50 -7.84
CA TYR A 33 9.67 23.96 -6.54
C TYR A 33 8.83 22.72 -6.17
N MET A 34 7.52 22.78 -6.36
CA MET A 34 6.62 21.63 -6.13
C MET A 34 6.98 20.44 -7.04
N GLY A 35 7.20 20.68 -8.33
CA GLY A 35 7.60 19.64 -9.28
C GLY A 35 8.93 18.97 -8.88
N ALA A 36 9.95 19.75 -8.57
CA ALA A 36 11.25 19.25 -8.14
C ALA A 36 11.20 18.50 -6.80
N SER A 37 10.26 18.85 -5.92
CA SER A 37 10.09 18.18 -4.63
C SER A 37 9.36 16.83 -4.75
N SER A 38 8.39 16.73 -5.65
CA SER A 38 7.61 15.51 -5.90
C SER A 38 8.48 14.38 -6.48
N GLU A 39 9.38 14.70 -7.40
CA GLU A 39 10.29 13.72 -8.03
C GLU A 39 11.27 13.09 -7.02
N SER A 40 11.68 13.84 -6.01
CA SER A 40 12.60 13.37 -4.97
C SER A 40 11.99 12.29 -4.08
N GLN A 41 10.69 12.33 -3.79
CA GLN A 41 10.02 11.34 -2.92
C GLN A 41 9.90 9.98 -3.59
N GLN A 42 9.57 9.93 -4.88
CA GLN A 42 9.48 8.67 -5.63
C GLN A 42 10.84 7.95 -5.75
N THR A 43 11.92 8.71 -5.91
CA THR A 43 13.27 8.16 -6.02
C THR A 43 13.76 7.55 -4.70
N VAL A 44 13.45 8.19 -3.57
CA VAL A 44 13.80 7.68 -2.23
C VAL A 44 13.03 6.40 -1.91
N MET A 45 11.75 6.34 -2.25
CA MET A 45 10.93 5.15 -2.04
C MET A 45 11.42 3.97 -2.89
N LYS A 46 11.75 4.19 -4.16
CA LYS A 46 12.34 3.15 -5.02
C LYS A 46 13.64 2.59 -4.46
N ALA A 47 14.55 3.45 -4.03
CA ALA A 47 15.83 3.04 -3.46
C ALA A 47 15.67 2.24 -2.16
N ALA A 48 14.69 2.59 -1.33
CA ALA A 48 14.42 1.88 -0.07
C ALA A 48 13.87 0.46 -0.27
N PHE A 49 13.15 0.22 -1.37
CA PHE A 49 12.55 -1.08 -1.68
C PHE A 49 13.29 -1.87 -2.77
N GLU A 50 14.49 -1.44 -3.19
CA GLU A 50 15.21 -2.06 -4.32
C GLU A 50 15.48 -3.55 -4.12
N ASP A 51 15.72 -3.97 -2.86
CA ASP A 51 16.03 -5.36 -2.48
C ASP A 51 14.93 -6.02 -1.63
N VAL A 52 13.73 -5.41 -1.51
CA VAL A 52 12.65 -5.91 -0.65
C VAL A 52 11.59 -6.60 -1.49
N ALA A 53 11.31 -7.87 -1.21
CA ALA A 53 10.26 -8.64 -1.85
C ALA A 53 8.98 -8.69 -0.98
N VAL A 54 7.86 -9.04 -1.59
CA VAL A 54 6.57 -9.21 -0.91
C VAL A 54 6.67 -10.17 0.27
N ARG A 55 7.42 -11.26 0.15
CA ARG A 55 7.62 -12.26 1.23
C ARG A 55 8.20 -11.67 2.52
N ASP A 56 8.98 -10.57 2.42
CA ASP A 56 9.65 -9.95 3.57
C ASP A 56 8.69 -9.06 4.37
N ILE A 57 7.55 -8.69 3.77
CA ILE A 57 6.57 -7.75 4.32
C ILE A 57 5.21 -8.39 4.59
N MET A 58 4.83 -9.41 3.81
CA MET A 58 3.50 -10.03 3.88
C MET A 58 3.19 -10.61 5.25
N THR A 59 1.90 -10.64 5.60
CA THR A 59 1.40 -11.53 6.65
C THR A 59 1.42 -12.95 6.09
N PRO A 60 2.20 -13.89 6.68
CA PRO A 60 2.28 -15.24 6.17
C PRO A 60 0.98 -16.02 6.38
N GLY A 61 0.69 -16.99 5.51
CA GLY A 61 -0.54 -17.78 5.51
C GLY A 61 -0.85 -18.45 6.84
N THR A 62 0.17 -18.84 7.63
CA THR A 62 0.01 -19.44 8.98
C THR A 62 -0.59 -18.48 10.03
N ARG A 63 -0.58 -17.18 9.76
CA ARG A 63 -1.14 -16.12 10.62
C ARG A 63 -2.23 -15.31 9.92
N LEU A 64 -2.68 -15.80 8.76
CA LEU A 64 -3.64 -15.10 7.95
C LEU A 64 -5.05 -15.54 8.33
N ASP A 65 -5.88 -14.56 8.67
CA ASP A 65 -7.29 -14.78 8.87
C ASP A 65 -8.00 -14.84 7.51
N THR A 66 -8.69 -15.93 7.26
CA THR A 66 -9.46 -16.21 6.05
C THR A 66 -10.91 -16.49 6.42
N VAL A 67 -11.82 -16.45 5.47
CA VAL A 67 -13.23 -16.79 5.67
C VAL A 67 -13.65 -17.84 4.64
N GLU A 68 -14.51 -18.79 5.07
CA GLU A 68 -15.10 -19.75 4.14
C GLU A 68 -16.22 -19.11 3.32
N SER A 69 -16.32 -19.50 2.05
CA SER A 69 -17.30 -18.96 1.12
C SER A 69 -18.75 -19.17 1.60
N THR A 70 -18.98 -20.19 2.43
CA THR A 70 -20.28 -20.56 3.01
C THR A 70 -20.61 -19.85 4.33
N THR A 71 -19.74 -18.94 4.80
CA THR A 71 -20.02 -18.12 5.98
C THR A 71 -21.14 -17.13 5.66
N THR A 72 -22.07 -16.89 6.60
CA THR A 72 -23.10 -15.85 6.40
C THR A 72 -22.51 -14.46 6.50
N VAL A 73 -23.13 -13.47 5.85
CA VAL A 73 -22.71 -12.07 5.93
C VAL A 73 -22.80 -11.54 7.36
N ALA A 74 -23.78 -11.97 8.15
CA ALA A 74 -23.87 -11.65 9.58
C ALA A 74 -22.65 -12.19 10.35
N GLY A 75 -22.29 -13.47 10.18
CA GLY A 75 -21.11 -14.07 10.79
C GLY A 75 -19.80 -13.42 10.37
N LEU A 76 -19.70 -13.00 9.10
CA LEU A 76 -18.55 -12.21 8.62
C LEU A 76 -18.43 -10.86 9.35
N LEU A 77 -19.54 -10.13 9.51
CA LEU A 77 -19.54 -8.83 10.19
C LEU A 77 -19.16 -8.95 11.66
N ASP A 78 -19.68 -9.97 12.37
CA ASP A 78 -19.30 -10.25 13.76
C ASP A 78 -17.79 -10.52 13.87
N ARG A 79 -17.25 -11.28 12.95
CA ARG A 79 -15.84 -11.59 12.88
C ARG A 79 -14.99 -10.34 12.59
N MET A 80 -15.42 -9.50 11.65
CA MET A 80 -14.76 -8.22 11.33
C MET A 80 -14.68 -7.30 12.55
N LEU A 81 -15.73 -7.26 13.36
CA LEU A 81 -15.76 -6.47 14.60
C LEU A 81 -14.81 -7.03 15.66
N ALA A 82 -14.80 -8.34 15.86
CA ALA A 82 -13.98 -9.01 16.85
C ALA A 82 -12.49 -8.92 16.54
N GLU A 83 -12.11 -9.17 15.30
CA GLU A 83 -10.72 -9.24 14.84
C GLU A 83 -10.19 -7.87 14.36
N ARG A 84 -11.07 -6.87 14.19
CA ARG A 84 -10.76 -5.52 13.67
C ARG A 84 -10.15 -5.54 12.28
N HIS A 85 -10.52 -6.51 11.48
CA HIS A 85 -10.15 -6.60 10.07
C HIS A 85 -11.29 -6.10 9.18
N THR A 86 -10.96 -5.45 8.09
CA THR A 86 -11.92 -4.87 7.13
C THR A 86 -11.95 -5.60 5.80
N GLY A 87 -11.36 -6.79 5.73
CA GLY A 87 -11.40 -7.61 4.52
C GLY A 87 -10.61 -8.89 4.69
N TYR A 88 -11.11 -9.96 4.06
CA TYR A 88 -10.58 -11.31 4.16
C TYR A 88 -10.45 -11.96 2.78
N PRO A 89 -9.40 -12.77 2.58
CA PRO A 89 -9.41 -13.78 1.53
C PRO A 89 -10.51 -14.80 1.79
N VAL A 90 -11.24 -15.15 0.75
CA VAL A 90 -12.33 -16.15 0.81
C VAL A 90 -11.81 -17.46 0.29
N LEU A 91 -11.97 -18.51 1.07
CA LEU A 91 -11.59 -19.86 0.71
C LEU A 91 -12.82 -20.73 0.44
N ARG A 92 -12.64 -21.70 -0.47
CA ARG A 92 -13.53 -22.83 -0.69
C ARG A 92 -12.66 -24.07 -0.84
N ASP A 93 -12.87 -25.06 0.01
CA ASP A 93 -12.07 -26.28 0.03
C ASP A 93 -10.54 -26.00 0.12
N GLY A 94 -10.17 -24.94 0.87
CA GLY A 94 -8.78 -24.52 1.04
C GLY A 94 -8.19 -23.68 -0.10
N GLN A 95 -8.93 -23.46 -1.19
CA GLN A 95 -8.49 -22.67 -2.35
C GLN A 95 -9.03 -21.25 -2.28
N LEU A 96 -8.20 -20.27 -2.67
CA LEU A 96 -8.62 -18.86 -2.79
C LEU A 96 -9.65 -18.73 -3.94
N VAL A 97 -10.88 -18.31 -3.60
CA VAL A 97 -11.96 -18.11 -4.57
C VAL A 97 -12.45 -16.67 -4.67
N GLY A 98 -12.05 -15.81 -3.74
CA GLY A 98 -12.48 -14.42 -3.74
C GLY A 98 -11.81 -13.57 -2.65
N MET A 99 -12.22 -12.32 -2.61
CA MET A 99 -11.96 -11.38 -1.53
C MET A 99 -13.28 -10.76 -1.09
N VAL A 100 -13.46 -10.56 0.21
CA VAL A 100 -14.62 -9.86 0.76
C VAL A 100 -14.17 -8.74 1.68
N THR A 101 -14.80 -7.58 1.57
CA THR A 101 -14.50 -6.38 2.35
C THR A 101 -15.68 -5.98 3.25
N LEU A 102 -15.43 -5.05 4.16
CA LEU A 102 -16.48 -4.47 5.00
C LEU A 102 -17.52 -3.71 4.17
N ASP A 103 -17.11 -3.10 3.08
CA ASP A 103 -18.04 -2.37 2.20
C ASP A 103 -18.98 -3.34 1.51
N ASP A 104 -18.48 -4.47 0.97
CA ASP A 104 -19.32 -5.53 0.39
C ASP A 104 -20.36 -6.05 1.39
N ALA A 105 -19.96 -6.26 2.65
CA ALA A 105 -20.85 -6.75 3.69
C ALA A 105 -21.87 -5.70 4.17
N ARG A 106 -21.54 -4.40 4.12
CA ARG A 106 -22.43 -3.30 4.51
C ARG A 106 -23.52 -3.03 3.48
N ASP A 107 -23.24 -3.27 2.20
CA ASP A 107 -24.19 -3.06 1.12
C ASP A 107 -25.36 -4.06 1.17
N VAL A 108 -25.25 -5.11 2.00
CA VAL A 108 -26.32 -6.09 2.24
C VAL A 108 -27.31 -5.56 3.27
N ASP A 109 -28.60 -5.59 2.93
CA ASP A 109 -29.68 -5.23 3.85
C ASP A 109 -29.65 -6.08 5.12
N ILE A 110 -29.90 -5.43 6.28
CA ILE A 110 -29.77 -6.06 7.61
C ILE A 110 -30.59 -7.35 7.69
N VAL A 111 -31.78 -7.37 7.08
CA VAL A 111 -32.70 -8.53 7.12
C VAL A 111 -32.23 -9.71 6.29
N GLU A 112 -31.28 -9.50 5.36
CA GLU A 112 -30.75 -10.54 4.47
C GLU A 112 -29.42 -11.12 4.93
N ARG A 113 -28.75 -10.48 5.90
CA ARG A 113 -27.40 -10.85 6.33
C ARG A 113 -27.25 -12.25 6.87
N ASP A 114 -28.31 -12.81 7.47
CA ASP A 114 -28.33 -14.17 7.98
C ASP A 114 -28.58 -15.22 6.87
N ALA A 115 -29.14 -14.77 5.73
CA ALA A 115 -29.49 -15.64 4.62
C ALA A 115 -28.43 -15.65 3.52
N LEU A 116 -27.79 -14.51 3.25
CA LEU A 116 -26.74 -14.39 2.23
C LEU A 116 -25.40 -14.90 2.75
N LEU A 117 -24.67 -15.57 1.86
CA LEU A 117 -23.35 -16.10 2.12
C LEU A 117 -22.27 -15.15 1.59
N VAL A 118 -21.05 -15.32 2.06
CA VAL A 118 -19.89 -14.57 1.59
C VAL A 118 -19.70 -14.72 0.08
N GLU A 119 -19.98 -15.92 -0.48
CA GLU A 119 -19.87 -16.17 -1.92
C GLU A 119 -20.83 -15.35 -2.77
N ASP A 120 -21.96 -14.88 -2.20
CA ASP A 120 -22.95 -14.07 -2.90
C ASP A 120 -22.52 -12.61 -3.03
N VAL A 121 -21.59 -12.15 -2.19
CA VAL A 121 -21.19 -10.74 -2.07
C VAL A 121 -19.70 -10.49 -2.35
N MET A 122 -18.87 -11.52 -2.33
CA MET A 122 -17.43 -11.40 -2.55
C MET A 122 -17.08 -10.99 -3.98
N SER A 123 -15.94 -10.33 -4.15
CA SER A 123 -15.31 -10.14 -5.46
C SER A 123 -14.54 -11.40 -5.86
N THR A 124 -14.85 -11.94 -7.04
CA THR A 124 -14.18 -13.13 -7.61
C THR A 124 -13.04 -12.79 -8.56
N ASP A 125 -13.01 -11.56 -9.10
CA ASP A 125 -11.88 -11.03 -9.89
C ASP A 125 -10.79 -10.51 -8.94
N VAL A 126 -9.98 -11.44 -8.43
CA VAL A 126 -8.98 -11.15 -7.40
C VAL A 126 -7.62 -10.90 -8.05
N THR A 127 -7.12 -9.69 -7.91
CA THR A 127 -5.72 -9.39 -8.25
C THR A 127 -4.82 -10.00 -7.18
N VAL A 128 -3.89 -10.86 -7.60
CA VAL A 128 -2.94 -11.57 -6.73
C VAL A 128 -1.50 -11.13 -7.02
N THR A 129 -0.57 -11.47 -6.12
CA THR A 129 0.86 -11.27 -6.31
C THR A 129 1.64 -12.52 -5.90
N HIS A 130 2.94 -12.57 -6.21
CA HIS A 130 3.82 -13.67 -5.86
C HIS A 130 4.76 -13.26 -4.70
N PRO A 131 5.24 -14.21 -3.86
CA PRO A 131 6.18 -13.89 -2.77
C PRO A 131 7.46 -13.17 -3.24
N ASP A 132 7.95 -13.50 -4.42
CA ASP A 132 9.18 -12.92 -5.00
C ASP A 132 8.96 -11.61 -5.74
N THR A 133 7.73 -11.13 -5.85
CA THR A 133 7.42 -9.83 -6.48
C THR A 133 8.10 -8.71 -5.68
N PRO A 134 8.78 -7.75 -6.34
CA PRO A 134 9.31 -6.57 -5.67
C PRO A 134 8.22 -5.79 -4.92
N ALA A 135 8.51 -5.33 -3.71
CA ALA A 135 7.55 -4.62 -2.87
C ALA A 135 7.00 -3.35 -3.55
N MET A 136 7.81 -2.66 -4.36
CA MET A 136 7.37 -1.50 -5.15
C MET A 136 6.34 -1.87 -6.21
N GLU A 137 6.51 -3.00 -6.90
CA GLU A 137 5.56 -3.49 -7.90
C GLU A 137 4.22 -3.86 -7.26
N ALA A 138 4.25 -4.47 -6.06
CA ALA A 138 3.05 -4.73 -5.28
C ALA A 138 2.33 -3.42 -4.88
N LEU A 139 3.09 -2.38 -4.48
CA LEU A 139 2.53 -1.07 -4.17
C LEU A 139 1.89 -0.40 -5.39
N GLU A 140 2.57 -0.45 -6.54
CA GLU A 140 2.04 0.07 -7.81
C GLU A 140 0.77 -0.67 -8.24
N THR A 141 0.70 -1.98 -8.02
CA THR A 141 -0.48 -2.81 -8.31
C THR A 141 -1.66 -2.42 -7.42
N LEU A 142 -1.44 -2.26 -6.10
CA LEU A 142 -2.46 -1.77 -5.17
C LEU A 142 -3.01 -0.40 -5.58
N GLN A 143 -2.13 0.50 -6.04
CA GLN A 143 -2.52 1.84 -6.48
C GLN A 143 -3.26 1.83 -7.82
N ARG A 144 -2.80 1.04 -8.78
CA ARG A 144 -3.37 0.96 -10.13
C ARG A 144 -4.79 0.40 -10.11
N HIS A 145 -5.04 -0.59 -9.26
CA HIS A 145 -6.35 -1.24 -9.14
C HIS A 145 -7.23 -0.63 -8.04
N ASP A 146 -6.73 0.39 -7.34
CA ASP A 146 -7.38 1.04 -6.18
C ASP A 146 -7.85 0.03 -5.11
N ILE A 147 -7.03 -0.98 -4.84
CA ILE A 147 -7.29 -2.00 -3.84
C ILE A 147 -6.41 -1.82 -2.62
N GLY A 148 -6.89 -2.27 -1.46
CA GLY A 148 -6.18 -2.15 -0.18
C GLY A 148 -5.25 -3.33 0.15
N ARG A 149 -5.46 -4.48 -0.52
CA ARG A 149 -4.79 -5.75 -0.20
C ARG A 149 -4.56 -6.57 -1.45
N LEU A 150 -3.48 -7.36 -1.43
CA LEU A 150 -3.14 -8.36 -2.44
C LEU A 150 -2.93 -9.70 -1.75
N PRO A 151 -3.73 -10.72 -2.06
CA PRO A 151 -3.39 -12.10 -1.73
C PRO A 151 -2.07 -12.49 -2.40
N VAL A 152 -1.23 -13.17 -1.63
CA VAL A 152 0.06 -13.69 -2.11
C VAL A 152 -0.11 -15.17 -2.39
N VAL A 153 0.09 -15.55 -3.65
CA VAL A 153 -0.13 -16.92 -4.13
C VAL A 153 1.17 -17.49 -4.66
N ALA A 154 1.47 -18.73 -4.28
CA ALA A 154 2.55 -19.53 -4.82
C ALA A 154 2.05 -20.95 -5.08
N ASP A 155 2.39 -21.53 -6.24
CA ASP A 155 1.96 -22.88 -6.64
C ASP A 155 0.44 -23.11 -6.52
N ALA A 156 -0.36 -22.07 -6.81
CA ALA A 156 -1.81 -21.99 -6.67
C ALA A 156 -2.35 -21.92 -5.22
N ASP A 157 -1.50 -21.97 -4.21
CA ASP A 157 -1.90 -21.88 -2.81
C ASP A 157 -1.78 -20.44 -2.28
N LEU A 158 -2.71 -20.05 -1.41
CA LEU A 158 -2.65 -18.79 -0.68
C LEU A 158 -1.58 -18.88 0.41
N VAL A 159 -0.42 -18.23 0.19
CA VAL A 159 0.73 -18.28 1.10
C VAL A 159 0.85 -17.04 1.99
N GLY A 160 0.06 -16.01 1.73
CA GLY A 160 0.07 -14.77 2.54
C GLY A 160 -0.86 -13.70 2.02
N LEU A 161 -0.76 -12.54 2.66
CA LEU A 161 -1.47 -11.31 2.28
C LEU A 161 -0.55 -10.12 2.49
N VAL A 162 -0.50 -9.21 1.55
CA VAL A 162 0.17 -7.92 1.71
C VAL A 162 -0.83 -6.78 1.56
N SER A 163 -0.81 -5.84 2.49
CA SER A 163 -1.67 -4.65 2.44
C SER A 163 -0.86 -3.38 2.17
N ARG A 164 -1.56 -2.32 1.75
CA ARG A 164 -0.98 -0.97 1.65
C ARG A 164 -0.37 -0.51 2.97
N SER A 165 -1.02 -0.85 4.10
CA SER A 165 -0.52 -0.50 5.44
C SER A 165 0.77 -1.22 5.80
N ASP A 166 0.94 -2.48 5.38
CA ASP A 166 2.15 -3.25 5.64
C ASP A 166 3.34 -2.67 4.86
N LEU A 167 3.12 -2.33 3.58
CA LEU A 167 4.12 -1.67 2.74
C LEU A 167 4.53 -0.30 3.31
N MET A 168 3.57 0.52 3.75
CA MET A 168 3.88 1.82 4.34
C MET A 168 4.60 1.69 5.69
N ARG A 169 4.27 0.68 6.50
CA ARG A 169 4.97 0.39 7.75
C ARG A 169 6.41 -0.06 7.49
N ALA A 170 6.62 -0.98 6.56
CA ALA A 170 7.94 -1.43 6.14
C ALA A 170 8.79 -0.25 5.66
N PHE A 171 8.24 0.63 4.82
CA PHE A 171 8.90 1.85 4.38
C PHE A 171 9.33 2.76 5.53
N SER A 172 8.49 2.95 6.54
CA SER A 172 8.82 3.78 7.70
C SER A 172 9.96 3.20 8.53
N ILE A 173 10.02 1.88 8.68
CA ILE A 173 11.09 1.18 9.41
C ILE A 173 12.42 1.32 8.66
N ILE A 174 12.43 1.01 7.36
CA ILE A 174 13.64 1.06 6.52
C ILE A 174 14.25 2.48 6.50
N ASN A 175 13.41 3.50 6.38
CA ASN A 175 13.88 4.89 6.42
C ASN A 175 14.44 5.31 7.78
N THR A 176 13.90 4.80 8.87
CA THR A 176 14.40 5.11 10.23
C THR A 176 15.79 4.51 10.44
N ASP A 177 16.01 3.28 9.98
CA ASP A 177 17.30 2.59 10.09
C ASP A 177 18.38 3.27 9.22
N ALA A 178 18.03 3.69 8.01
CA ALA A 178 18.92 4.44 7.12
C ALA A 178 19.33 5.79 7.74
N ALA A 179 18.43 6.51 8.39
CA ALA A 179 18.72 7.78 9.06
C ALA A 179 19.61 7.60 10.30
N THR A 180 19.46 6.48 11.01
CA THR A 180 20.25 6.17 12.22
C THR A 180 21.68 5.78 11.84
N THR A 181 21.86 5.02 10.76
CA THR A 181 23.19 4.61 10.26
C THR A 181 24.00 5.80 9.78
N GLN A 182 23.38 6.81 9.15
CA GLN A 182 24.08 8.04 8.75
C GLN A 182 24.52 8.90 9.94
N ARG A 183 23.77 8.93 11.04
CA ARG A 183 24.16 9.68 12.27
C ARG A 183 25.31 9.01 13.02
N GLY A 184 25.40 7.68 13.01
CA GLY A 184 26.50 6.95 13.68
C GLY A 184 27.87 7.17 13.03
N SER A 185 27.92 7.41 11.72
CA SER A 185 29.17 7.63 11.00
C SER A 185 29.79 9.02 11.17
N VAL A 186 29.04 10.01 11.66
CA VAL A 186 29.51 11.40 11.86
C VAL A 186 30.22 11.57 13.18
N PHE A 187 30.00 10.69 14.16
CA PHE A 187 30.63 10.77 15.49
C PHE A 187 31.88 9.88 15.67
N SER A 188 32.37 9.23 14.61
CA SER A 188 33.57 8.38 14.62
C SER A 188 34.74 8.97 13.81
N ARG A 189 35.03 10.26 14.00
CA ARG A 189 36.28 10.89 13.54
C ARG A 189 36.83 11.82 14.58
#